data_86eaf77621cf3e0aa7cc5ac86ab1849f
#
_entry.id   86eaf77621cf3e0aa7cc5ac86ab1849f
#
_cell.length_a   1.000
_cell.length_b   1.000
_cell.length_c   1.000
_cell.angle_alpha   90.00
_cell.angle_beta   90.00
_cell.angle_gamma   90.00
#
_symmetry.space_group_name_H-M   'P 1'
#
loop_
_entity.id
_entity.type
_entity.pdbx_description
1 polymer ?
#
loop_
_entity_poly.entity_id
_entity_poly.type
_entity_poly.pdbx_seq_one_letter_code
_entity_poly.pdbx_strand_id
1 'polypeptide(L)'
;TPESVGAEKTNIVLGKHSGRHAFEDHLKNLGFHQTFTEEKINDLFAKFKDLADKKKHVYDDDIIAIVVEHMDHKKAFELVSQHYQLGEKGYAYADVRLNTPDGERADAAVGDGPVDASLKAVERVVGMPISLKDYQIRAITAGKDALGEATLKVEYNGRLYHGRGISTDIVKSSVNAYINAVNSIFLAMELEQQEEE
;
A
#
# COMPACT_ATOMS: atom_id res chain seq x y z
N THR A 1 -16.74 6.76 33.76
CA THR A 1 -15.33 6.51 33.44
C THR A 1 -15.06 6.96 32.01
N PRO A 2 -14.04 7.77 31.75
CA PRO A 2 -13.84 8.41 30.44
C PRO A 2 -13.02 7.51 29.50
N GLU A 3 -13.56 6.38 29.09
CA GLU A 3 -12.88 5.38 28.25
C GLU A 3 -13.59 5.13 26.90
N SER A 4 -14.46 6.04 26.46
CA SER A 4 -15.20 5.85 25.21
C SER A 4 -15.08 6.99 24.22
N VAL A 5 -14.01 7.77 24.29
CA VAL A 5 -13.66 8.70 23.19
C VAL A 5 -12.42 8.12 22.56
N GLY A 6 -12.58 7.52 21.37
CA GLY A 6 -11.45 7.10 20.55
C GLY A 6 -10.51 8.29 20.44
N ALA A 7 -9.35 8.20 21.08
CA ALA A 7 -8.30 9.16 20.88
C ALA A 7 -7.96 9.09 19.38
N GLU A 8 -8.37 10.12 18.64
CA GLU A 8 -7.74 10.42 17.35
C GLU A 8 -6.24 10.41 17.63
N LYS A 9 -5.55 9.39 17.11
CA LYS A 9 -4.08 9.42 17.07
C LYS A 9 -3.75 10.75 16.43
N THR A 10 -3.10 11.62 17.18
CA THR A 10 -2.68 12.93 16.72
C THR A 10 -1.70 12.65 15.58
N ASN A 11 -2.19 12.66 14.34
CA ASN A 11 -1.34 12.56 13.18
C ASN A 11 -0.42 13.77 13.21
N ILE A 12 0.82 13.56 13.61
CA ILE A 12 1.83 14.61 13.61
C ILE A 12 2.03 14.98 12.15
N VAL A 13 1.66 16.20 11.81
CA VAL A 13 1.81 16.74 10.45
C VAL A 13 3.24 17.25 10.32
N LEU A 14 4.04 16.59 9.50
CA LEU A 14 5.32 17.12 9.05
C LEU A 14 5.07 18.09 7.88
N GLY A 15 5.83 19.18 7.83
CA GLY A 15 5.69 20.21 6.83
C GLY A 15 6.99 20.51 6.10
N LYS A 16 6.92 21.43 5.14
CA LYS A 16 8.05 21.90 4.32
C LYS A 16 9.29 22.32 5.15
N HIS A 17 9.07 22.85 6.35
CA HIS A 17 10.12 23.35 7.25
C HIS A 17 10.66 22.28 8.23
N SER A 18 10.11 21.07 8.22
CA SER A 18 10.59 19.98 9.07
C SER A 18 12.01 19.58 8.65
N GLY A 19 12.92 19.55 9.64
CA GLY A 19 14.29 19.14 9.44
C GLY A 19 14.47 17.63 9.39
N ARG A 20 15.67 17.17 8.99
CA ARG A 20 16.01 15.74 8.89
C ARG A 20 15.82 15.01 10.22
N HIS A 21 16.26 15.56 11.34
CA HIS A 21 16.10 14.94 12.66
C HIS A 21 14.63 14.72 13.03
N ALA A 22 13.76 15.70 12.76
CA ALA A 22 12.33 15.53 13.01
C ALA A 22 11.71 14.42 12.14
N PHE A 23 12.17 14.28 10.90
CA PHE A 23 11.77 13.21 10.01
C PHE A 23 12.25 11.84 10.50
N GLU A 24 13.51 11.72 10.91
CA GLU A 24 14.08 10.49 11.51
C GLU A 24 13.33 10.06 12.78
N ASP A 25 13.08 11.00 13.69
CA ASP A 25 12.32 10.73 14.91
C ASP A 25 10.89 10.30 14.59
N HIS A 26 10.31 10.87 13.54
CA HIS A 26 9.00 10.49 13.10
C HIS A 26 8.97 9.08 12.47
N LEU A 27 9.97 8.72 11.68
CA LEU A 27 10.16 7.34 11.18
C LEU A 27 10.26 6.33 12.33
N LYS A 28 11.00 6.67 13.39
CA LYS A 28 11.09 5.85 14.61
C LYS A 28 9.72 5.66 15.26
N ASN A 29 8.95 6.74 15.40
CA ASN A 29 7.60 6.68 15.97
C ASN A 29 6.61 5.84 15.13
N LEU A 30 6.85 5.75 13.82
CA LEU A 30 6.09 4.91 12.89
C LEU A 30 6.57 3.44 12.87
N GLY A 31 7.57 3.07 13.69
CA GLY A 31 8.10 1.71 13.78
C GLY A 31 9.24 1.37 12.82
N PHE A 32 9.80 2.35 12.11
CA PHE A 32 10.89 2.12 11.13
C PHE A 32 12.30 2.38 11.69
N HIS A 33 12.52 2.33 12.99
CA HIS A 33 13.70 2.86 13.65
C HIS A 33 15.00 2.05 13.50
N GLN A 34 14.95 0.81 13.03
CA GLN A 34 16.14 -0.04 12.93
C GLN A 34 16.53 -0.40 11.48
N THR A 35 15.80 0.07 10.50
CA THR A 35 15.80 -0.52 9.16
C THR A 35 16.68 0.20 8.15
N PHE A 36 17.17 1.41 8.45
CA PHE A 36 17.78 2.25 7.41
C PHE A 36 19.21 2.69 7.72
N THR A 37 20.07 2.59 6.70
CA THR A 37 21.36 3.27 6.68
C THR A 37 21.17 4.79 6.57
N GLU A 38 22.18 5.57 6.96
CA GLU A 38 22.15 7.05 6.81
C GLU A 38 21.88 7.48 5.36
N GLU A 39 22.45 6.77 4.39
CA GLU A 39 22.22 7.02 2.97
C GLU A 39 20.76 6.85 2.60
N LYS A 40 20.12 5.78 3.07
CA LYS A 40 18.69 5.52 2.83
C LYS A 40 17.79 6.56 3.48
N ILE A 41 18.11 6.97 4.71
CA ILE A 41 17.38 8.06 5.39
C ILE A 41 17.47 9.36 4.59
N ASN A 42 18.63 9.68 4.02
CA ASN A 42 18.80 10.87 3.18
C ASN A 42 17.94 10.79 1.92
N ASP A 43 17.87 9.62 1.26
CA ASP A 43 17.02 9.41 0.08
C ASP A 43 15.54 9.55 0.42
N LEU A 44 15.08 8.91 1.49
CA LEU A 44 13.71 9.02 1.97
C LEU A 44 13.36 10.47 2.37
N PHE A 45 14.30 11.18 3.02
CA PHE A 45 14.10 12.58 3.38
C PHE A 45 13.98 13.47 2.14
N ALA A 46 14.78 13.24 1.10
CA ALA A 46 14.66 13.97 -0.16
C ALA A 46 13.27 13.75 -0.79
N LYS A 47 12.77 12.52 -0.81
CA LYS A 47 11.40 12.20 -1.30
C LYS A 47 10.32 12.87 -0.46
N PHE A 48 10.48 12.86 0.86
CA PHE A 48 9.58 13.60 1.74
C PHE A 48 9.55 15.10 1.41
N LYS A 49 10.72 15.72 1.19
CA LYS A 49 10.80 17.16 0.83
C LYS A 49 10.12 17.46 -0.50
N ASP A 50 10.33 16.61 -1.50
CA ASP A 50 9.65 16.73 -2.80
C ASP A 50 8.12 16.66 -2.67
N LEU A 51 7.63 15.79 -1.79
CA LEU A 51 6.20 15.70 -1.50
C LEU A 51 5.70 16.92 -0.73
N ALA A 52 6.44 17.39 0.29
CA ALA A 52 6.09 18.54 1.10
C ALA A 52 6.08 19.86 0.29
N ASP A 53 6.83 19.94 -0.79
CA ASP A 53 6.78 21.07 -1.73
C ASP A 53 5.52 21.06 -2.60
N LYS A 54 4.94 19.91 -2.84
CA LYS A 54 3.72 19.73 -3.66
C LYS A 54 2.44 19.68 -2.83
N LYS A 55 2.53 19.31 -1.57
CA LYS A 55 1.41 19.06 -0.66
C LYS A 55 1.54 19.93 0.58
N LYS A 56 0.51 20.68 0.91
CA LYS A 56 0.53 21.62 2.05
C LYS A 56 0.77 20.94 3.40
N HIS A 57 0.27 19.73 3.56
CA HIS A 57 0.42 18.90 4.76
C HIS A 57 0.79 17.49 4.35
N VAL A 58 1.82 16.93 4.96
CA VAL A 58 2.24 15.53 4.81
C VAL A 58 1.86 14.79 6.07
N TYR A 59 1.07 13.74 5.92
CA TYR A 59 0.56 12.91 7.00
C TYR A 59 1.38 11.62 7.13
N ASP A 60 1.18 10.89 8.22
CA ASP A 60 1.85 9.62 8.49
C ASP A 60 1.70 8.63 7.32
N ASP A 61 0.50 8.56 6.75
CA ASP A 61 0.21 7.72 5.60
C ASP A 61 1.06 8.02 4.36
N ASP A 62 1.36 9.29 4.14
CA ASP A 62 2.22 9.73 3.04
C ASP A 62 3.69 9.30 3.27
N ILE A 63 4.14 9.39 4.51
CA ILE A 63 5.49 8.98 4.91
C ILE A 63 5.64 7.46 4.81
N ILE A 64 4.66 6.71 5.31
CA ILE A 64 4.62 5.26 5.19
C ILE A 64 4.67 4.85 3.72
N ALA A 65 3.89 5.50 2.85
CA ALA A 65 3.89 5.21 1.42
C ALA A 65 5.27 5.45 0.78
N ILE A 66 5.95 6.57 1.12
CA ILE A 66 7.32 6.84 0.65
C ILE A 66 8.28 5.74 1.12
N VAL A 67 8.21 5.36 2.39
CA VAL A 67 9.08 4.33 2.97
C VAL A 67 8.87 3.00 2.25
N VAL A 68 7.64 2.53 2.15
CA VAL A 68 7.30 1.25 1.53
C VAL A 68 7.69 1.21 0.05
N GLU A 69 7.48 2.30 -0.69
CA GLU A 69 7.85 2.39 -2.11
C GLU A 69 9.38 2.31 -2.32
N HIS A 70 10.18 2.80 -1.36
CA HIS A 70 11.63 2.94 -1.50
C HIS A 70 12.43 1.96 -0.63
N MET A 71 11.78 1.05 0.09
CA MET A 71 12.48 -0.02 0.80
C MET A 71 12.99 -1.07 -0.19
N ASP A 72 14.30 -1.35 -0.14
CA ASP A 72 14.97 -2.42 -0.90
C ASP A 72 14.76 -3.78 -0.22
N HIS A 73 13.53 -4.10 0.17
CA HIS A 73 13.21 -5.42 0.70
C HIS A 73 12.57 -6.29 -0.39
N LYS A 74 12.85 -7.57 -0.30
CA LYS A 74 12.23 -8.56 -1.18
C LYS A 74 10.72 -8.52 -0.96
N LYS A 75 9.98 -8.16 -1.99
CA LYS A 75 8.51 -8.19 -1.94
C LYS A 75 8.06 -9.62 -1.64
N ALA A 76 7.23 -9.77 -0.62
CA ALA A 76 6.67 -11.07 -0.27
C ALA A 76 5.69 -11.56 -1.34
N PHE A 77 4.96 -10.62 -1.96
CA PHE A 77 4.02 -10.90 -3.04
C PHE A 77 4.33 -10.06 -4.27
N GLU A 78 4.33 -10.69 -5.44
CA GLU A 78 4.50 -10.03 -6.74
C GLU A 78 3.50 -10.58 -7.75
N LEU A 79 2.91 -9.67 -8.54
CA LEU A 79 2.01 -10.04 -9.63
C LEU A 79 2.81 -10.67 -10.78
N VAL A 80 2.51 -11.93 -11.10
CA VAL A 80 3.05 -12.63 -12.28
C VAL A 80 2.16 -12.41 -13.48
N SER A 81 0.85 -12.64 -13.33
CA SER A 81 -0.13 -12.40 -14.38
C SER A 81 -1.52 -12.15 -13.81
N GLN A 82 -2.33 -11.44 -14.55
CA GLN A 82 -3.76 -11.29 -14.30
C GLN A 82 -4.52 -11.31 -15.60
N HIS A 83 -5.73 -11.87 -15.57
CA HIS A 83 -6.70 -11.82 -16.65
C HIS A 83 -8.05 -11.49 -16.05
N TYR A 84 -8.89 -10.80 -16.82
CA TYR A 84 -10.28 -10.61 -16.48
C TYR A 84 -11.15 -10.65 -17.74
N GLN A 85 -12.36 -11.07 -17.55
CA GLN A 85 -13.36 -11.15 -18.60
C GLN A 85 -14.69 -10.62 -18.08
N LEU A 86 -15.34 -9.77 -18.86
CA LEU A 86 -16.69 -9.34 -18.60
C LEU A 86 -17.65 -10.44 -19.02
N GLY A 87 -18.48 -10.87 -18.08
CA GLY A 87 -19.59 -11.77 -18.32
C GLY A 87 -20.87 -11.01 -18.64
N GLU A 88 -21.94 -11.77 -18.87
CA GLU A 88 -23.29 -11.20 -19.04
C GLU A 88 -23.79 -10.61 -17.72
N LYS A 89 -24.70 -9.63 -17.80
CA LYS A 89 -25.38 -8.99 -16.64
C LYS A 89 -24.46 -8.24 -15.67
N GLY A 90 -23.27 -7.79 -16.11
CA GLY A 90 -22.38 -6.96 -15.30
C GLY A 90 -21.44 -7.72 -14.35
N TYR A 91 -21.50 -9.04 -14.30
CA TYR A 91 -20.51 -9.83 -13.58
C TYR A 91 -19.18 -9.89 -14.35
N ALA A 92 -18.09 -9.93 -13.62
CA ALA A 92 -16.77 -10.18 -14.18
C ALA A 92 -16.14 -11.42 -13.54
N TYR A 93 -15.29 -12.08 -14.32
CA TYR A 93 -14.42 -13.16 -13.87
C TYR A 93 -12.99 -12.65 -13.92
N ALA A 94 -12.20 -12.96 -12.91
CA ALA A 94 -10.78 -12.64 -12.92
C ALA A 94 -9.98 -13.80 -12.34
N ASP A 95 -8.78 -14.00 -12.89
CA ASP A 95 -7.76 -14.87 -12.33
C ASP A 95 -6.47 -14.06 -12.12
N VAL A 96 -5.76 -14.39 -11.05
CA VAL A 96 -4.46 -13.82 -10.75
C VAL A 96 -3.47 -14.92 -10.42
N ARG A 97 -2.21 -14.67 -10.77
CA ARG A 97 -1.07 -15.49 -10.42
C ARG A 97 -0.06 -14.62 -9.71
N LEU A 98 0.34 -15.01 -8.51
CA LEU A 98 1.28 -14.28 -7.68
C LEU A 98 2.47 -15.16 -7.31
N ASN A 99 3.66 -14.58 -7.27
CA ASN A 99 4.73 -15.11 -6.44
C ASN A 99 4.38 -14.80 -4.98
N THR A 100 4.47 -15.80 -4.12
CA THR A 100 4.21 -15.70 -2.69
C THR A 100 5.42 -16.23 -1.91
N PRO A 101 5.50 -16.03 -0.58
CA PRO A 101 6.58 -16.62 0.23
C PRO A 101 6.68 -18.15 0.09
N ASP A 102 5.57 -18.83 -0.19
CA ASP A 102 5.48 -20.28 -0.33
C ASP A 102 5.61 -20.76 -1.80
N GLY A 103 5.97 -19.89 -2.71
CA GLY A 103 6.04 -20.17 -4.14
C GLY A 103 4.94 -19.53 -4.96
N GLU A 104 4.84 -19.89 -6.23
CA GLU A 104 3.84 -19.35 -7.13
C GLU A 104 2.46 -19.94 -6.84
N ARG A 105 1.44 -19.07 -6.71
CA ARG A 105 0.04 -19.45 -6.49
C ARG A 105 -0.88 -18.70 -7.43
N ALA A 106 -1.99 -19.34 -7.79
CA ALA A 106 -3.04 -18.75 -8.63
C ALA A 106 -4.42 -19.08 -8.07
N ASP A 107 -5.35 -18.15 -8.19
CA ASP A 107 -6.77 -18.37 -7.91
C ASP A 107 -7.62 -17.45 -8.79
N ALA A 108 -8.91 -17.70 -8.82
CA ALA A 108 -9.88 -16.96 -9.60
C ALA A 108 -11.10 -16.60 -8.77
N ALA A 109 -11.78 -15.53 -9.15
CA ALA A 109 -13.01 -15.08 -8.49
C ALA A 109 -13.99 -14.43 -9.46
N VAL A 110 -15.24 -14.32 -9.00
CA VAL A 110 -16.31 -13.57 -9.64
C VAL A 110 -16.57 -12.31 -8.83
N GLY A 111 -16.83 -11.19 -9.51
CA GLY A 111 -17.14 -9.92 -8.87
C GLY A 111 -18.12 -9.07 -9.66
N ASP A 112 -18.54 -7.96 -9.08
CA ASP A 112 -19.48 -7.00 -9.68
C ASP A 112 -18.82 -6.11 -10.76
N GLY A 113 -17.59 -6.43 -11.12
CA GLY A 113 -16.81 -5.77 -12.15
C GLY A 113 -15.38 -6.26 -12.15
N PRO A 114 -14.53 -5.83 -13.12
CA PRO A 114 -13.18 -6.37 -13.28
C PRO A 114 -12.28 -6.11 -12.05
N VAL A 115 -12.41 -4.93 -11.44
CA VAL A 115 -11.63 -4.58 -10.24
C VAL A 115 -12.04 -5.46 -9.06
N ASP A 116 -13.35 -5.55 -8.76
CA ASP A 116 -13.87 -6.37 -7.66
C ASP A 116 -13.50 -7.85 -7.83
N ALA A 117 -13.68 -8.41 -9.03
CA ALA A 117 -13.27 -9.78 -9.32
C ALA A 117 -11.76 -10.01 -9.12
N SER A 118 -10.93 -9.08 -9.62
CA SER A 118 -9.48 -9.18 -9.52
C SER A 118 -8.98 -9.07 -8.07
N LEU A 119 -9.52 -8.13 -7.29
CA LEU A 119 -9.15 -7.99 -5.88
C LEU A 119 -9.57 -9.21 -5.07
N LYS A 120 -10.77 -9.76 -5.30
CA LYS A 120 -11.21 -11.03 -4.68
C LYS A 120 -10.31 -12.21 -5.05
N ALA A 121 -9.84 -12.27 -6.28
CA ALA A 121 -8.89 -13.31 -6.68
C ALA A 121 -7.54 -13.16 -5.94
N VAL A 122 -7.03 -11.94 -5.78
CA VAL A 122 -5.83 -11.67 -4.95
C VAL A 122 -6.05 -12.06 -3.49
N GLU A 123 -7.19 -11.69 -2.91
CA GLU A 123 -7.56 -12.06 -1.52
C GLU A 123 -7.52 -13.58 -1.30
N ARG A 124 -8.02 -14.35 -2.27
CA ARG A 124 -8.01 -15.82 -2.22
C ARG A 124 -6.59 -16.39 -2.28
N VAL A 125 -5.71 -15.83 -3.11
CA VAL A 125 -4.31 -16.25 -3.18
C VAL A 125 -3.57 -15.90 -1.90
N VAL A 126 -3.77 -14.70 -1.37
CA VAL A 126 -3.12 -14.20 -0.15
C VAL A 126 -3.60 -14.96 1.08
N GLY A 127 -4.89 -15.26 1.16
CA GLY A 127 -5.49 -16.07 2.24
C GLY A 127 -5.48 -15.41 3.62
N MET A 128 -5.31 -14.08 3.70
CA MET A 128 -5.33 -13.31 4.94
C MET A 128 -6.67 -12.60 5.13
N PRO A 129 -7.16 -12.43 6.37
CA PRO A 129 -8.39 -11.72 6.66
C PRO A 129 -8.21 -10.20 6.57
N ILE A 130 -8.02 -9.71 5.36
CA ILE A 130 -7.80 -8.29 5.05
C ILE A 130 -9.14 -7.66 4.65
N SER A 131 -9.45 -6.48 5.19
CA SER A 131 -10.67 -5.74 4.89
C SER A 131 -10.34 -4.46 4.14
N LEU A 132 -10.89 -4.29 2.94
CA LEU A 132 -10.78 -3.04 2.16
C LEU A 132 -11.63 -1.95 2.84
N LYS A 133 -11.03 -0.82 3.19
CA LYS A 133 -11.67 0.31 3.89
C LYS A 133 -11.89 1.52 3.00
N ASP A 134 -10.98 1.77 2.07
CA ASP A 134 -11.07 2.90 1.14
C ASP A 134 -10.41 2.52 -0.19
N TYR A 135 -10.95 3.06 -1.27
CA TYR A 135 -10.44 2.82 -2.61
C TYR A 135 -10.69 4.05 -3.49
N GLN A 136 -9.65 4.56 -4.09
CA GLN A 136 -9.70 5.74 -4.94
C GLN A 136 -8.91 5.52 -6.22
N ILE A 137 -9.43 6.09 -7.31
CA ILE A 137 -8.78 6.11 -8.62
C ILE A 137 -8.65 7.55 -9.07
N ARG A 138 -7.50 7.90 -9.62
CA ARG A 138 -7.30 9.18 -10.27
C ARG A 138 -6.43 9.05 -11.53
N ALA A 139 -6.68 9.88 -12.51
CA ALA A 139 -5.78 10.05 -13.64
C ALA A 139 -4.61 10.95 -13.20
N ILE A 140 -3.37 10.53 -13.48
CA ILE A 140 -2.14 11.31 -13.17
C ILE A 140 -1.53 11.93 -14.42
N THR A 141 -1.86 11.44 -15.60
CA THR A 141 -1.49 12.04 -16.89
C THR A 141 -2.72 12.16 -17.78
N ALA A 142 -2.62 12.96 -18.83
CA ALA A 142 -3.68 13.15 -19.83
C ALA A 142 -3.32 12.43 -21.14
N GLY A 143 -4.32 12.13 -21.97
CA GLY A 143 -4.14 11.55 -23.30
C GLY A 143 -4.56 10.08 -23.40
N LYS A 144 -4.28 9.45 -24.56
CA LYS A 144 -4.67 8.06 -24.84
C LYS A 144 -3.94 7.06 -23.96
N ASP A 145 -2.70 7.36 -23.57
CA ASP A 145 -1.86 6.53 -22.72
C ASP A 145 -1.82 7.09 -21.29
N ALA A 146 -2.95 7.67 -20.83
CA ALA A 146 -3.07 8.23 -19.50
C ALA A 146 -2.76 7.17 -18.43
N LEU A 147 -1.87 7.52 -17.51
CA LEU A 147 -1.61 6.71 -16.34
C LEU A 147 -2.73 6.92 -15.33
N GLY A 148 -3.30 5.81 -14.87
CA GLY A 148 -4.22 5.76 -13.76
C GLY A 148 -3.50 5.34 -12.47
N GLU A 149 -3.76 6.06 -11.41
CA GLU A 149 -3.32 5.71 -10.06
C GLU A 149 -4.49 5.14 -9.29
N ALA A 150 -4.29 3.98 -8.70
CA ALA A 150 -5.17 3.43 -7.68
C ALA A 150 -4.48 3.55 -6.31
N THR A 151 -5.21 4.05 -5.33
CA THR A 151 -4.81 4.05 -3.92
C THR A 151 -5.88 3.35 -3.11
N LEU A 152 -5.47 2.59 -2.11
CA LEU A 152 -6.40 1.92 -1.22
C LEU A 152 -5.88 1.85 0.21
N LYS A 153 -6.82 1.70 1.13
CA LYS A 153 -6.58 1.41 2.54
C LYS A 153 -7.18 0.07 2.87
N VAL A 154 -6.40 -0.76 3.51
CA VAL A 154 -6.87 -2.05 4.05
C VAL A 154 -6.65 -2.11 5.54
N GLU A 155 -7.46 -2.89 6.23
CA GLU A 155 -7.31 -3.17 7.66
C GLU A 155 -6.91 -4.63 7.84
N TYR A 156 -5.90 -4.84 8.66
CA TYR A 156 -5.46 -6.14 9.11
C TYR A 156 -5.11 -6.08 10.61
N ASN A 157 -5.68 -6.98 11.43
CA ASN A 157 -5.48 -6.99 12.88
C ASN A 157 -5.70 -5.62 13.56
N GLY A 158 -6.71 -4.87 13.12
CA GLY A 158 -7.07 -3.56 13.67
C GLY A 158 -6.14 -2.40 13.27
N ARG A 159 -5.16 -2.63 12.37
CA ARG A 159 -4.28 -1.60 11.83
C ARG A 159 -4.59 -1.33 10.37
N LEU A 160 -4.40 -0.08 9.96
CA LEU A 160 -4.59 0.37 8.58
C LEU A 160 -3.26 0.33 7.82
N TYR A 161 -3.32 -0.19 6.61
CA TYR A 161 -2.20 -0.24 5.67
C TYR A 161 -2.62 0.37 4.34
N HIS A 162 -1.67 0.98 3.65
CA HIS A 162 -1.90 1.68 2.41
C HIS A 162 -1.22 0.98 1.26
N GLY A 163 -1.86 1.02 0.11
CA GLY A 163 -1.28 0.55 -1.13
C GLY A 163 -1.53 1.54 -2.26
N ARG A 164 -0.57 1.62 -3.16
CA ARG A 164 -0.60 2.47 -4.36
C ARG A 164 -0.12 1.67 -5.56
N GLY A 165 -0.82 1.80 -6.66
CA GLY A 165 -0.44 1.21 -7.95
C GLY A 165 -0.66 2.20 -9.08
N ILE A 166 0.20 2.15 -10.08
CA ILE A 166 0.14 3.01 -11.27
C ILE A 166 0.22 2.12 -12.50
N SER A 167 -0.69 2.33 -13.45
CA SER A 167 -0.70 1.63 -14.73
C SER A 167 -1.55 2.41 -15.75
N THR A 168 -1.38 2.13 -17.01
CA THR A 168 -2.33 2.53 -18.08
C THR A 168 -3.64 1.71 -18.00
N ASP A 169 -3.60 0.53 -17.38
CA ASP A 169 -4.75 -0.32 -17.09
C ASP A 169 -5.16 -0.13 -15.62
N ILE A 170 -6.38 0.37 -15.41
CA ILE A 170 -6.88 0.67 -14.06
C ILE A 170 -7.12 -0.58 -13.22
N VAL A 171 -7.45 -1.71 -13.82
CA VAL A 171 -7.58 -2.99 -13.11
C VAL A 171 -6.21 -3.42 -12.59
N LYS A 172 -5.18 -3.31 -13.44
CA LYS A 172 -3.80 -3.62 -13.07
C LYS A 172 -3.25 -2.67 -11.99
N SER A 173 -3.56 -1.37 -12.07
CA SER A 173 -3.15 -0.43 -11.02
C SER A 173 -3.81 -0.75 -9.68
N SER A 174 -5.07 -1.19 -9.68
CA SER A 174 -5.81 -1.59 -8.49
C SER A 174 -5.26 -2.88 -7.86
N VAL A 175 -4.95 -3.87 -8.66
CA VAL A 175 -4.31 -5.12 -8.22
C VAL A 175 -2.93 -4.83 -7.62
N ASN A 176 -2.11 -4.03 -8.30
CA ASN A 176 -0.80 -3.62 -7.78
C ASN A 176 -0.90 -2.84 -6.47
N ALA A 177 -1.90 -1.95 -6.34
CA ALA A 177 -2.14 -1.23 -5.09
C ALA A 177 -2.46 -2.19 -3.94
N TYR A 178 -3.32 -3.19 -4.18
CA TYR A 178 -3.67 -4.18 -3.17
C TYR A 178 -2.47 -5.04 -2.76
N ILE A 179 -1.70 -5.54 -3.72
CA ILE A 179 -0.48 -6.31 -3.46
C ILE A 179 0.53 -5.49 -2.66
N ASN A 180 0.69 -4.20 -2.97
CA ASN A 180 1.58 -3.30 -2.23
C ASN A 180 1.10 -3.09 -0.78
N ALA A 181 -0.20 -3.02 -0.53
CA ALA A 181 -0.74 -2.98 0.83
C ALA A 181 -0.47 -4.29 1.59
N VAL A 182 -0.62 -5.46 0.94
CA VAL A 182 -0.28 -6.77 1.51
C VAL A 182 1.22 -6.85 1.85
N ASN A 183 2.09 -6.37 0.97
CA ASN A 183 3.52 -6.31 1.24
C ASN A 183 3.86 -5.40 2.44
N SER A 184 3.10 -4.32 2.64
CA SER A 184 3.26 -3.46 3.83
C SER A 184 2.86 -4.19 5.12
N ILE A 185 1.84 -5.04 5.08
CA ILE A 185 1.44 -5.90 6.21
C ILE A 185 2.56 -6.88 6.54
N PHE A 186 3.10 -7.58 5.53
CA PHE A 186 4.18 -8.55 5.72
C PHE A 186 5.43 -7.88 6.31
N LEU A 187 5.80 -6.73 5.81
CA LEU A 187 6.92 -5.96 6.35
C LEU A 187 6.72 -5.63 7.83
N ALA A 188 5.53 -5.15 8.20
CA ALA A 188 5.22 -4.84 9.60
C ALA A 188 5.31 -6.09 10.49
N MET A 189 4.85 -7.25 10.00
CA MET A 189 4.95 -8.53 10.71
C MET A 189 6.42 -8.97 10.90
N GLU A 190 7.26 -8.83 9.86
CA GLU A 190 8.69 -9.15 9.94
C GLU A 190 9.42 -8.27 10.96
N LEU A 191 9.10 -6.97 11.00
CA LEU A 191 9.68 -6.03 11.95
C LEU A 191 9.28 -6.36 13.40
N GLU A 192 8.02 -6.73 13.65
CA GLU A 192 7.54 -7.13 14.97
C GLU A 192 8.23 -8.42 15.48
N GLN A 193 8.49 -9.39 14.60
CA GLN A 193 9.20 -10.62 14.97
C GLN A 193 10.66 -10.37 15.37
N GLN A 194 11.31 -9.37 14.75
CA GLN A 194 12.70 -9.00 15.08
C GLN A 194 12.82 -8.25 16.42
N GLU A 195 11.75 -7.64 16.91
CA GLU A 195 11.72 -6.96 18.20
C GLU A 195 11.48 -7.92 19.39
N GLU A 196 10.97 -9.13 19.13
CA GLU A 196 10.69 -10.15 20.15
C GLU A 196 11.87 -11.13 20.38
N GLU A 197 12.90 -11.11 19.53
CA GLU A 197 14.15 -11.89 19.66
C GLU A 197 15.25 -11.08 20.34
#